data_558c576bb73d65bcf756a979ca084cb1
#
_entry.id   558c576bb73d65bcf756a979ca084cb1
#
_cell.length_a   1.000
_cell.length_b   1.000
_cell.length_c   1.000
_cell.angle_alpha   90.00
_cell.angle_beta   90.00
_cell.angle_gamma   90.00
#
_symmetry.space_group_name_H-M   'P 1'
#
loop_
_entity.id
_entity.type
_entity.pdbx_description
1 polymer ?
#
loop_
_entity_poly.entity_id
_entity_poly.type
_entity_poly.pdbx_seq_one_letter_code
_entity_poly.pdbx_strand_id
1 'polypeptide(L)'
;MELCAVGLLMIILILTFLYMSMKRAHEFFKRHGIAGPQPARMFGTFSEYRKKGLLQTDMDLISKYGNVVGIYHGHMPVLLVADPEMIEAICIKHFDKFRNRKINLDLGSLLRKTVALSNDGQWRFLRDQISEVFKPIYLKKISGNLLQSTNHLLSNIEDKLKNETDFDFQELCLCFSVDSMCNSLFSHNINSYKDKEDKIVNMIRKGWSAGTVGIAKPALVCAICPLMATMFSIFHYNAIPSDVREFFSQVVTSNMLKRHTDGEQNDLLSFIMKTTRRNSTVECQNDTARTINNVSSEYKLSETEMVANCLFFFLAGYDTTASTVVFTLYCLAKNQDCQEQLVKEIQNNISDTLDDVDKLEYLDMVINESLRIFPTYLRFSRCVQEDIVIKGTKFCKGTEVSFPVYAIHRNPEYFPDPEKFDPNRFSYLNTSKRNPFSFIPFGVGQRDCFAQTYAKITVKTAVVALLQKFRFSLSKKQMDPPPLSKGFYLRPENGLWLTVEKRTGDQDVLEL
;
A
#
# COMPACT_ATOMS: atom_id res chain seq x y z
N MET A 1 25.81 45.78 -18.28
CA MET A 1 24.67 46.23 -17.46
C MET A 1 23.34 45.89 -18.12
N GLU A 2 23.16 46.09 -19.41
CA GLU A 2 21.86 45.81 -20.12
C GLU A 2 21.44 44.33 -20.08
N LEU A 3 22.37 43.40 -20.29
CA LEU A 3 22.09 41.95 -20.20
C LEU A 3 21.61 41.51 -18.80
N CYS A 4 22.21 42.08 -17.74
CA CYS A 4 21.78 41.82 -16.36
C CYS A 4 20.40 42.41 -16.08
N ALA A 5 20.06 43.61 -16.63
CA ALA A 5 18.78 44.22 -16.48
C ALA A 5 17.65 43.45 -17.22
N VAL A 6 17.95 42.97 -18.43
CA VAL A 6 17.04 42.10 -19.21
C VAL A 6 16.83 40.79 -18.49
N GLY A 7 17.88 40.15 -17.95
CA GLY A 7 17.75 38.92 -17.15
C GLY A 7 16.90 39.11 -15.90
N LEU A 8 17.09 40.21 -15.17
CA LEU A 8 16.31 40.54 -14.00
C LEU A 8 14.83 40.78 -14.36
N LEU A 9 14.55 41.50 -15.45
CA LEU A 9 13.20 41.75 -15.93
C LEU A 9 12.47 40.43 -16.31
N MET A 10 13.17 39.54 -17.01
CA MET A 10 12.66 38.21 -17.35
C MET A 10 12.30 37.38 -16.11
N ILE A 11 13.17 37.38 -15.09
CA ILE A 11 12.92 36.71 -13.81
C ILE A 11 11.67 37.29 -13.14
N ILE A 12 11.56 38.62 -13.06
CA ILE A 12 10.38 39.30 -12.48
C ILE A 12 9.10 38.92 -13.23
N LEU A 13 9.12 38.88 -14.55
CA LEU A 13 7.97 38.53 -15.38
C LEU A 13 7.58 37.07 -15.13
N ILE A 14 8.54 36.16 -15.08
CA ILE A 14 8.30 34.73 -14.79
C ILE A 14 7.68 34.56 -13.38
N LEU A 15 8.26 35.21 -12.38
CA LEU A 15 7.75 35.13 -11.00
C LEU A 15 6.34 35.73 -10.89
N THR A 16 6.08 36.83 -11.56
CA THR A 16 4.75 37.48 -11.61
C THR A 16 3.73 36.57 -12.30
N PHE A 17 4.09 35.96 -13.44
CA PHE A 17 3.24 34.99 -14.15
C PHE A 17 2.94 33.77 -13.27
N LEU A 18 3.96 33.18 -12.63
CA LEU A 18 3.78 32.05 -11.71
C LEU A 18 2.84 32.44 -10.55
N TYR A 19 3.06 33.60 -9.95
CA TYR A 19 2.22 34.10 -8.85
C TYR A 19 0.74 34.27 -9.29
N MET A 20 0.50 34.90 -10.45
CA MET A 20 -0.85 35.10 -10.98
C MET A 20 -1.51 33.75 -11.33
N SER A 21 -0.76 32.83 -11.92
CA SER A 21 -1.23 31.49 -12.24
C SER A 21 -1.65 30.72 -10.98
N MET A 22 -0.82 30.77 -9.93
CA MET A 22 -1.12 30.12 -8.65
C MET A 22 -2.34 30.76 -7.96
N LYS A 23 -2.43 32.09 -7.95
CA LYS A 23 -3.59 32.78 -7.39
C LYS A 23 -4.88 32.34 -8.09
N ARG A 24 -4.85 32.24 -9.42
CA ARG A 24 -6.00 31.79 -10.23
C ARG A 24 -6.34 30.32 -9.95
N ALA A 25 -5.34 29.46 -9.78
CA ALA A 25 -5.53 28.06 -9.41
C ALA A 25 -6.16 27.93 -8.01
N HIS A 26 -5.72 28.71 -7.04
CA HIS A 26 -6.25 28.69 -5.66
C HIS A 26 -7.71 29.20 -5.53
N GLU A 27 -8.27 29.83 -6.55
CA GLU A 27 -9.69 30.20 -6.59
C GLU A 27 -10.59 29.07 -7.12
N PHE A 28 -10.01 27.95 -7.59
CA PHE A 28 -10.75 26.88 -8.26
C PHE A 28 -11.92 26.37 -7.40
N PHE A 29 -11.69 25.94 -6.18
CA PHE A 29 -12.75 25.39 -5.32
C PHE A 29 -13.77 26.44 -4.88
N LYS A 30 -13.33 27.68 -4.65
CA LYS A 30 -14.25 28.78 -4.34
C LYS A 30 -15.25 29.03 -5.46
N ARG A 31 -14.81 28.98 -6.73
CA ARG A 31 -15.69 29.13 -7.91
C ARG A 31 -16.68 27.98 -8.09
N HIS A 32 -16.37 26.80 -7.51
CA HIS A 32 -17.23 25.63 -7.58
C HIS A 32 -18.03 25.41 -6.28
N GLY A 33 -18.01 26.35 -5.34
CA GLY A 33 -18.77 26.26 -4.09
C GLY A 33 -18.29 25.15 -3.15
N ILE A 34 -17.03 24.70 -3.29
CA ILE A 34 -16.46 23.62 -2.47
C ILE A 34 -15.68 24.24 -1.31
N ALA A 35 -16.04 23.84 -0.07
CA ALA A 35 -15.38 24.31 1.15
C ALA A 35 -13.95 23.75 1.27
N GLY A 36 -13.08 24.53 1.93
CA GLY A 36 -11.72 24.10 2.18
C GLY A 36 -10.87 25.18 2.85
N PRO A 37 -9.65 24.84 3.28
CA PRO A 37 -8.74 25.79 3.92
C PRO A 37 -8.28 26.86 2.93
N GLN A 38 -7.94 28.04 3.45
CA GLN A 38 -7.25 29.06 2.66
C GLN A 38 -5.86 28.53 2.27
N PRO A 39 -5.53 28.40 0.97
CA PRO A 39 -4.24 27.89 0.57
C PRO A 39 -3.10 28.86 0.87
N ALA A 40 -1.99 28.37 1.42
CA ALA A 40 -0.77 29.14 1.53
C ALA A 40 -0.23 29.45 0.12
N ARG A 41 0.25 30.67 -0.11
CA ARG A 41 0.53 31.24 -1.44
C ARG A 41 1.22 30.29 -2.44
N MET A 42 2.35 29.68 -2.06
CA MET A 42 3.12 28.80 -2.95
C MET A 42 2.87 27.30 -2.67
N PHE A 43 2.52 26.97 -1.45
CA PHE A 43 2.51 25.57 -0.98
C PHE A 43 1.09 24.98 -0.93
N GLY A 44 0.06 25.78 -1.13
CA GLY A 44 -1.32 25.31 -0.96
C GLY A 44 -1.56 24.82 0.45
N THR A 45 -2.10 23.63 0.60
CA THR A 45 -2.33 22.97 1.92
C THR A 45 -1.08 22.26 2.43
N PHE A 46 -0.01 22.19 1.64
CA PHE A 46 1.20 21.44 1.99
C PHE A 46 1.90 21.94 3.25
N SER A 47 1.74 23.22 3.58
CA SER A 47 2.26 23.82 4.83
C SER A 47 1.67 23.17 6.08
N GLU A 48 0.39 22.79 6.05
CA GLU A 48 -0.28 22.13 7.16
C GLU A 48 0.20 20.67 7.31
N TYR A 49 0.31 19.94 6.18
CA TYR A 49 0.87 18.57 6.19
C TYR A 49 2.29 18.51 6.72
N ARG A 50 3.11 19.51 6.41
CA ARG A 50 4.48 19.59 6.93
C ARG A 50 4.52 19.77 8.44
N LYS A 51 3.59 20.58 8.99
CA LYS A 51 3.53 20.89 10.44
C LYS A 51 2.97 19.73 11.24
N LYS A 52 1.79 19.23 10.85
CA LYS A 52 0.97 18.30 11.63
C LYS A 52 1.07 16.84 11.15
N GLY A 53 1.63 16.59 9.96
CA GLY A 53 1.56 15.30 9.28
C GLY A 53 0.23 15.09 8.55
N LEU A 54 0.16 14.00 7.78
CA LEU A 54 -1.00 13.68 6.93
C LEU A 54 -2.23 13.32 7.78
N LEU A 55 -2.05 12.48 8.78
CA LEU A 55 -3.10 11.98 9.66
C LEU A 55 -3.91 13.10 10.31
N GLN A 56 -3.21 13.93 11.10
CA GLN A 56 -3.86 14.97 11.86
C GLN A 56 -4.47 16.05 10.97
N THR A 57 -3.78 16.37 9.86
CA THR A 57 -4.31 17.38 8.92
C THR A 57 -5.61 16.91 8.28
N ASP A 58 -5.70 15.64 7.86
CA ASP A 58 -6.93 15.09 7.25
C ASP A 58 -8.09 15.07 8.25
N MET A 59 -7.82 14.64 9.47
CA MET A 59 -8.82 14.66 10.55
C MET A 59 -9.35 16.08 10.82
N ASP A 60 -8.44 17.04 10.95
CA ASP A 60 -8.80 18.46 11.18
C ASP A 60 -9.62 19.03 10.02
N LEU A 61 -9.23 18.72 8.77
CA LEU A 61 -9.92 19.22 7.58
C LEU A 61 -11.33 18.66 7.46
N ILE A 62 -11.52 17.37 7.65
CA ILE A 62 -12.84 16.72 7.59
C ILE A 62 -13.72 17.18 8.72
N SER A 63 -13.20 17.26 9.93
CA SER A 63 -13.94 17.76 11.09
C SER A 63 -14.42 19.20 10.90
N LYS A 64 -13.61 20.05 10.25
CA LYS A 64 -13.91 21.48 10.08
C LYS A 64 -14.78 21.79 8.87
N TYR A 65 -14.58 21.10 7.74
CA TYR A 65 -15.18 21.46 6.45
C TYR A 65 -16.18 20.39 5.95
N GLY A 66 -16.31 19.25 6.63
CA GLY A 66 -17.19 18.15 6.24
C GLY A 66 -16.50 17.11 5.36
N ASN A 67 -17.29 16.14 4.86
CA ASN A 67 -16.80 14.94 4.17
C ASN A 67 -16.27 15.20 2.74
N VAL A 68 -16.40 16.41 2.22
CA VAL A 68 -15.89 16.82 0.89
C VAL A 68 -15.14 18.14 1.04
N VAL A 69 -13.82 18.10 0.88
CA VAL A 69 -12.94 19.24 1.14
C VAL A 69 -12.05 19.52 -0.06
N GLY A 70 -12.05 20.77 -0.54
CA GLY A 70 -11.13 21.25 -1.56
C GLY A 70 -9.78 21.63 -0.93
N ILE A 71 -8.71 20.93 -1.32
CA ILE A 71 -7.34 21.20 -0.89
C ILE A 71 -6.42 21.46 -2.08
N TYR A 72 -5.22 21.96 -1.83
CA TYR A 72 -4.25 22.25 -2.88
C TYR A 72 -2.88 21.65 -2.56
N HIS A 73 -2.38 20.84 -3.48
CA HIS A 73 -0.97 20.44 -3.46
C HIS A 73 -0.19 21.45 -4.33
N GLY A 74 0.38 22.47 -3.70
CA GLY A 74 0.90 23.63 -4.43
C GLY A 74 -0.22 24.35 -5.18
N HIS A 75 -0.16 24.35 -6.54
CA HIS A 75 -1.19 24.92 -7.42
C HIS A 75 -2.28 23.91 -7.82
N MET A 76 -2.05 22.61 -7.59
CA MET A 76 -2.95 21.55 -8.07
C MET A 76 -4.15 21.37 -7.14
N PRO A 77 -5.38 21.48 -7.68
CA PRO A 77 -6.57 21.20 -6.90
C PRO A 77 -6.72 19.70 -6.65
N VAL A 78 -7.01 19.33 -5.42
CA VAL A 78 -7.30 17.97 -4.97
C VAL A 78 -8.58 17.97 -4.16
N LEU A 79 -9.50 17.09 -4.49
CA LEU A 79 -10.73 16.90 -3.74
C LEU A 79 -10.53 15.79 -2.73
N LEU A 80 -10.61 16.11 -1.44
CA LEU A 80 -10.60 15.13 -0.37
C LEU A 80 -12.03 14.65 -0.14
N VAL A 81 -12.30 13.35 -0.27
CA VAL A 81 -13.65 12.76 -0.16
C VAL A 81 -13.64 11.67 0.89
N ALA A 82 -14.41 11.88 1.97
CA ALA A 82 -14.60 10.96 3.09
C ALA A 82 -16.03 10.40 3.19
N ASP A 83 -16.93 10.76 2.28
CA ASP A 83 -18.31 10.27 2.21
C ASP A 83 -18.35 8.87 1.55
N PRO A 84 -18.76 7.79 2.27
CA PRO A 84 -18.78 6.43 1.74
C PRO A 84 -19.68 6.25 0.50
N GLU A 85 -20.80 6.96 0.39
CA GLU A 85 -21.68 6.87 -0.78
C GLU A 85 -21.03 7.52 -2.00
N MET A 86 -20.30 8.63 -1.82
CA MET A 86 -19.50 9.22 -2.89
C MET A 86 -18.33 8.31 -3.29
N ILE A 87 -17.69 7.63 -2.33
CA ILE A 87 -16.64 6.65 -2.60
C ILE A 87 -17.18 5.52 -3.46
N GLU A 88 -18.36 4.98 -3.12
CA GLU A 88 -19.06 4.00 -3.94
C GLU A 88 -19.33 4.55 -5.35
N ALA A 89 -19.92 5.74 -5.44
CA ALA A 89 -20.25 6.36 -6.72
C ALA A 89 -19.02 6.55 -7.61
N ILE A 90 -17.89 7.01 -7.04
CA ILE A 90 -16.65 7.27 -7.78
C ILE A 90 -15.93 5.97 -8.15
N CYS A 91 -15.78 5.04 -7.20
CA CYS A 91 -14.93 3.88 -7.39
C CYS A 91 -15.64 2.68 -8.04
N ILE A 92 -16.98 2.64 -8.00
CA ILE A 92 -17.79 1.55 -8.54
C ILE A 92 -18.71 2.05 -9.66
N LYS A 93 -19.69 2.91 -9.34
CA LYS A 93 -20.78 3.27 -10.28
C LYS A 93 -20.28 4.05 -11.50
N HIS A 94 -19.34 4.98 -11.29
CA HIS A 94 -18.78 5.83 -12.34
C HIS A 94 -17.28 5.58 -12.57
N PHE A 95 -16.82 4.34 -12.35
CA PHE A 95 -15.40 3.98 -12.42
C PHE A 95 -14.72 4.47 -13.71
N ASP A 96 -15.35 4.34 -14.85
CA ASP A 96 -14.77 4.76 -16.15
C ASP A 96 -14.43 6.27 -16.19
N LYS A 97 -15.16 7.09 -15.43
CA LYS A 97 -14.87 8.52 -15.30
C LYS A 97 -13.76 8.84 -14.30
N PHE A 98 -13.31 7.85 -13.51
CA PHE A 98 -12.31 7.98 -12.46
C PHE A 98 -11.24 6.87 -12.52
N ARG A 99 -11.12 6.16 -13.66
CA ARG A 99 -10.32 4.94 -13.78
C ARG A 99 -8.82 5.12 -13.56
N ASN A 100 -8.29 6.32 -13.83
CA ASN A 100 -6.85 6.60 -13.79
C ASN A 100 -6.38 7.16 -12.44
N ARG A 101 -5.08 7.01 -12.17
CA ARG A 101 -4.39 7.74 -11.11
C ARG A 101 -3.64 8.91 -11.72
N LYS A 102 -3.70 10.07 -11.05
CA LYS A 102 -2.92 11.24 -11.47
C LYS A 102 -1.51 11.12 -10.91
N ILE A 103 -0.53 11.10 -11.79
CA ILE A 103 0.88 11.11 -11.44
C ILE A 103 1.44 12.44 -11.90
N ASN A 104 1.69 13.34 -10.96
CA ASN A 104 2.15 14.70 -11.23
C ASN A 104 3.67 14.82 -11.40
N LEU A 105 4.40 13.75 -11.10
CA LEU A 105 5.84 13.63 -11.28
C LEU A 105 6.10 12.43 -12.19
N ASP A 106 6.99 12.58 -13.16
CA ASP A 106 7.53 11.43 -13.88
C ASP A 106 8.42 10.62 -12.92
N LEU A 107 7.89 9.49 -12.46
CA LEU A 107 8.60 8.59 -11.53
C LEU A 107 9.60 7.67 -12.23
N GLY A 108 9.77 7.85 -13.54
CA GLY A 108 10.62 7.03 -14.38
C GLY A 108 9.87 5.95 -15.15
N SER A 109 10.44 5.56 -16.28
CA SER A 109 9.82 4.65 -17.25
C SER A 109 9.46 3.28 -16.65
N LEU A 110 10.26 2.78 -15.69
CA LEU A 110 10.03 1.47 -15.07
C LEU A 110 8.76 1.48 -14.20
N LEU A 111 8.63 2.45 -13.29
CA LEU A 111 7.47 2.51 -12.40
C LEU A 111 6.16 2.76 -13.15
N ARG A 112 6.18 3.49 -14.27
CA ARG A 112 5.00 3.68 -15.13
C ARG A 112 4.48 2.40 -15.76
N LYS A 113 5.32 1.36 -15.87
CA LYS A 113 4.95 0.03 -16.38
C LYS A 113 4.42 -0.91 -15.30
N THR A 114 4.25 -0.43 -14.07
CA THR A 114 3.65 -1.23 -12.99
C THR A 114 2.12 -1.16 -13.04
N VAL A 115 1.47 -2.21 -12.57
CA VAL A 115 0.00 -2.26 -12.43
C VAL A 115 -0.55 -1.15 -11.53
N ALA A 116 0.25 -0.62 -10.60
CA ALA A 116 -0.17 0.45 -9.71
C ALA A 116 -0.22 1.82 -10.39
N LEU A 117 0.73 2.11 -11.29
CA LEU A 117 0.94 3.44 -11.86
C LEU A 117 0.60 3.56 -13.35
N SER A 118 0.37 2.45 -14.05
CA SER A 118 -0.14 2.46 -15.42
C SER A 118 -1.59 2.97 -15.49
N ASN A 119 -1.98 3.46 -16.65
CA ASN A 119 -3.31 4.02 -16.89
C ASN A 119 -3.99 3.34 -18.09
N ASP A 120 -5.29 3.57 -18.24
CA ASP A 120 -6.13 3.16 -19.36
C ASP A 120 -5.97 1.68 -19.75
N GLY A 121 -5.79 1.36 -21.03
CA GLY A 121 -5.69 -0.01 -21.55
C GLY A 121 -4.51 -0.79 -21.00
N GLN A 122 -3.34 -0.14 -20.82
CA GLN A 122 -2.18 -0.80 -20.23
C GLN A 122 -2.43 -1.25 -18.78
N TRP A 123 -3.09 -0.39 -17.98
CA TRP A 123 -3.46 -0.80 -16.63
C TRP A 123 -4.42 -1.98 -16.63
N ARG A 124 -5.45 -1.97 -17.47
CA ARG A 124 -6.44 -3.06 -17.54
C ARG A 124 -5.76 -4.37 -17.89
N PHE A 125 -4.92 -4.35 -18.91
CA PHE A 125 -4.13 -5.51 -19.30
C PHE A 125 -3.24 -6.04 -18.16
N LEU A 126 -2.42 -5.19 -17.54
CA LEU A 126 -1.56 -5.58 -16.42
C LEU A 126 -2.36 -6.11 -15.24
N ARG A 127 -3.49 -5.47 -14.93
CA ARG A 127 -4.37 -5.88 -13.84
C ARG A 127 -4.92 -7.28 -14.05
N ASP A 128 -5.39 -7.58 -15.26
CA ASP A 128 -5.96 -8.89 -15.59
C ASP A 128 -4.89 -9.99 -15.49
N GLN A 129 -3.68 -9.76 -16.03
CA GLN A 129 -2.60 -10.73 -15.97
C GLN A 129 -2.09 -10.97 -14.54
N ILE A 130 -1.88 -9.92 -13.78
CA ILE A 130 -1.27 -9.98 -12.44
C ILE A 130 -2.26 -10.48 -11.40
N SER A 131 -3.53 -10.05 -11.43
CA SER A 131 -4.51 -10.46 -10.43
C SER A 131 -4.79 -11.95 -10.46
N GLU A 132 -4.61 -12.61 -11.61
CA GLU A 132 -4.83 -14.05 -11.77
C GLU A 132 -3.97 -14.88 -10.79
N VAL A 133 -2.70 -14.52 -10.62
CA VAL A 133 -1.77 -15.31 -9.80
C VAL A 133 -1.95 -15.10 -8.29
N PHE A 134 -2.72 -14.10 -7.88
CA PHE A 134 -3.09 -13.87 -6.49
C PHE A 134 -4.44 -14.52 -6.10
N LYS A 135 -5.02 -15.35 -6.97
CA LYS A 135 -6.19 -16.15 -6.64
C LYS A 135 -5.84 -17.27 -5.65
N PRO A 136 -6.80 -17.70 -4.79
CA PRO A 136 -6.57 -18.72 -3.75
C PRO A 136 -5.90 -20.01 -4.26
N ILE A 137 -6.24 -20.45 -5.47
CA ILE A 137 -5.67 -21.66 -6.07
C ILE A 137 -4.14 -21.59 -6.26
N TYR A 138 -3.59 -20.43 -6.57
CA TYR A 138 -2.14 -20.23 -6.69
C TYR A 138 -1.51 -19.96 -5.34
N LEU A 139 -2.19 -19.21 -4.47
CA LEU A 139 -1.68 -18.90 -3.13
C LEU A 139 -1.53 -20.15 -2.27
N LYS A 140 -2.45 -21.11 -2.40
CA LYS A 140 -2.31 -22.42 -1.75
C LYS A 140 -1.04 -23.17 -2.16
N LYS A 141 -0.56 -23.00 -3.40
CA LYS A 141 0.67 -23.65 -3.86
C LYS A 141 1.96 -23.06 -3.29
N ILE A 142 1.90 -21.82 -2.82
CA ILE A 142 3.04 -21.13 -2.20
C ILE A 142 2.95 -21.07 -0.66
N SER A 143 1.97 -21.74 -0.04
CA SER A 143 1.81 -21.73 1.43
C SER A 143 3.04 -22.27 2.16
N GLY A 144 3.67 -23.32 1.62
CA GLY A 144 4.93 -23.86 2.16
C GLY A 144 6.08 -22.85 2.19
N ASN A 145 6.13 -21.94 1.19
CA ASN A 145 7.12 -20.88 1.13
C ASN A 145 6.91 -19.85 2.26
N LEU A 146 5.65 -19.53 2.58
CA LEU A 146 5.31 -18.63 3.71
C LEU A 146 5.65 -19.28 5.05
N LEU A 147 5.38 -20.56 5.20
CA LEU A 147 5.71 -21.32 6.42
C LEU A 147 7.20 -21.29 6.71
N GLN A 148 8.04 -21.52 5.70
CA GLN A 148 9.49 -21.47 5.84
C GLN A 148 9.99 -20.10 6.34
N SER A 149 9.47 -19.01 5.78
CA SER A 149 9.81 -17.65 6.24
C SER A 149 9.31 -17.39 7.67
N THR A 150 8.18 -17.97 8.04
CA THR A 150 7.63 -17.88 9.40
C THR A 150 8.52 -18.62 10.40
N ASN A 151 9.07 -19.78 10.03
CA ASN A 151 10.01 -20.52 10.88
C ASN A 151 11.30 -19.74 11.12
N HIS A 152 11.80 -18.98 10.14
CA HIS A 152 12.93 -18.06 10.36
C HIS A 152 12.61 -16.99 11.41
N LEU A 153 11.40 -16.39 11.34
CA LEU A 153 10.95 -15.43 12.34
C LEU A 153 10.90 -16.03 13.74
N LEU A 154 10.26 -17.20 13.91
CA LEU A 154 10.13 -17.90 15.19
C LEU A 154 11.50 -18.25 15.77
N SER A 155 12.36 -18.89 14.98
CA SER A 155 13.71 -19.29 15.41
C SER A 155 14.53 -18.05 15.84
N ASN A 156 14.42 -16.93 15.14
CA ASN A 156 15.13 -15.70 15.50
C ASN A 156 14.65 -15.13 16.85
N ILE A 157 13.33 -15.15 17.10
CA ILE A 157 12.76 -14.72 18.38
C ILE A 157 13.21 -15.66 19.51
N GLU A 158 13.19 -16.97 19.30
CA GLU A 158 13.67 -17.96 20.28
C GLU A 158 15.15 -17.77 20.63
N ASP A 159 15.99 -17.49 19.63
CA ASP A 159 17.42 -17.21 19.86
C ASP A 159 17.62 -15.90 20.65
N LYS A 160 16.88 -14.87 20.35
CA LYS A 160 16.93 -13.58 21.08
C LYS A 160 16.45 -13.70 22.51
N LEU A 161 15.40 -14.50 22.76
CA LEU A 161 14.84 -14.74 24.10
C LEU A 161 15.84 -15.36 25.10
N LYS A 162 16.96 -15.92 24.62
CA LYS A 162 18.06 -16.39 25.48
C LYS A 162 18.77 -15.24 26.23
N ASN A 163 18.71 -14.02 25.69
CA ASN A 163 19.47 -12.87 26.19
C ASN A 163 18.60 -11.68 26.60
N GLU A 164 17.43 -11.51 26.00
CA GLU A 164 16.54 -10.36 26.22
C GLU A 164 15.08 -10.79 26.03
N THR A 165 14.14 -10.00 26.58
CA THR A 165 12.70 -10.24 26.45
C THR A 165 11.98 -9.11 25.71
N ASP A 166 12.63 -7.96 25.54
CA ASP A 166 12.08 -6.77 24.90
C ASP A 166 12.67 -6.59 23.51
N PHE A 167 11.83 -6.64 22.46
CA PHE A 167 12.27 -6.54 21.07
C PHE A 167 11.59 -5.40 20.32
N ASP A 168 12.31 -4.85 19.37
CA ASP A 168 11.71 -4.04 18.30
C ASP A 168 11.10 -4.96 17.23
N PHE A 169 9.77 -5.10 17.26
CA PHE A 169 9.04 -5.93 16.31
C PHE A 169 8.96 -5.34 14.92
N GLN A 170 9.20 -4.04 14.73
CA GLN A 170 9.20 -3.45 13.39
C GLN A 170 10.32 -4.04 12.54
N GLU A 171 11.55 -4.10 13.07
CA GLU A 171 12.68 -4.69 12.32
C GLU A 171 12.47 -6.18 12.06
N LEU A 172 11.98 -6.93 13.06
CA LEU A 172 11.69 -8.36 12.92
C LEU A 172 10.66 -8.63 11.81
N CYS A 173 9.58 -7.87 11.79
CA CYS A 173 8.53 -8.02 10.79
C CYS A 173 8.95 -7.53 9.39
N LEU A 174 9.84 -6.53 9.30
CA LEU A 174 10.42 -6.13 8.02
C LEU A 174 11.28 -7.26 7.41
N CYS A 175 12.10 -7.95 8.21
CA CYS A 175 12.84 -9.14 7.78
C CYS A 175 11.87 -10.25 7.32
N PHE A 176 10.85 -10.57 8.12
CA PHE A 176 9.81 -11.54 7.74
C PHE A 176 9.16 -11.22 6.40
N SER A 177 8.82 -9.94 6.19
CA SER A 177 8.17 -9.51 4.96
C SER A 177 9.05 -9.66 3.73
N VAL A 178 10.36 -9.37 3.85
CA VAL A 178 11.34 -9.58 2.77
C VAL A 178 11.50 -11.07 2.47
N ASP A 179 11.71 -11.89 3.50
CA ASP A 179 11.92 -13.34 3.35
C ASP A 179 10.68 -13.99 2.70
N SER A 180 9.48 -13.62 3.16
CA SER A 180 8.21 -14.10 2.61
C SER A 180 8.04 -13.73 1.14
N MET A 181 8.40 -12.49 0.75
CA MET A 181 8.28 -12.03 -0.62
C MET A 181 9.32 -12.71 -1.53
N CYS A 182 10.58 -12.84 -1.10
CA CYS A 182 11.62 -13.54 -1.86
C CYS A 182 11.26 -15.00 -2.11
N ASN A 183 10.77 -15.66 -1.06
CA ASN A 183 10.37 -17.05 -1.14
C ASN A 183 9.13 -17.24 -2.01
N SER A 184 8.10 -16.42 -1.83
CA SER A 184 6.86 -16.49 -2.62
C SER A 184 7.05 -16.11 -4.09
N LEU A 185 7.91 -15.12 -4.39
CA LEU A 185 8.09 -14.62 -5.76
C LEU A 185 9.09 -15.44 -6.57
N PHE A 186 10.16 -15.92 -5.93
CA PHE A 186 11.28 -16.56 -6.64
C PHE A 186 11.63 -17.97 -6.12
N SER A 187 10.92 -18.48 -5.13
CA SER A 187 11.33 -19.69 -4.37
C SER A 187 12.75 -19.56 -3.80
N HIS A 188 13.13 -18.33 -3.43
CA HIS A 188 14.43 -18.01 -2.84
C HIS A 188 14.30 -17.99 -1.33
N ASN A 189 14.79 -19.05 -0.68
CA ASN A 189 14.82 -19.15 0.78
C ASN A 189 15.99 -18.34 1.34
N ILE A 190 15.76 -17.05 1.59
CA ILE A 190 16.70 -16.17 2.28
C ILE A 190 16.38 -16.12 3.78
N ASN A 191 17.38 -15.80 4.59
CA ASN A 191 17.20 -15.55 6.03
C ASN A 191 17.83 -14.21 6.39
N SER A 192 17.05 -13.14 6.24
CA SER A 192 17.50 -11.76 6.46
C SER A 192 17.79 -11.43 7.94
N TYR A 193 17.43 -12.32 8.87
CA TYR A 193 17.80 -12.18 10.27
C TYR A 193 19.28 -12.52 10.52
N LYS A 194 19.81 -13.52 9.78
CA LYS A 194 21.19 -13.97 9.88
C LYS A 194 22.13 -13.19 8.98
N ASP A 195 21.70 -12.95 7.75
CA ASP A 195 22.47 -12.20 6.75
C ASP A 195 21.88 -10.80 6.56
N LYS A 196 22.29 -9.88 7.42
CA LYS A 196 21.86 -8.46 7.35
C LYS A 196 22.46 -7.71 6.15
N GLU A 197 23.55 -8.22 5.58
CA GLU A 197 24.25 -7.65 4.44
C GLU A 197 23.77 -8.26 3.10
N ASP A 198 22.77 -9.14 3.13
CA ASP A 198 22.20 -9.69 1.91
C ASP A 198 21.85 -8.59 0.90
N LYS A 199 22.32 -8.77 -0.32
CA LYS A 199 22.20 -7.77 -1.38
C LYS A 199 20.75 -7.47 -1.76
N ILE A 200 19.88 -8.50 -1.74
CA ILE A 200 18.44 -8.32 -2.04
C ILE A 200 17.81 -7.44 -0.97
N VAL A 201 18.06 -7.75 0.31
CA VAL A 201 17.53 -6.98 1.46
C VAL A 201 17.94 -5.52 1.37
N ASN A 202 19.23 -5.26 1.13
CA ASN A 202 19.78 -3.90 1.03
C ASN A 202 19.19 -3.13 -0.16
N MET A 203 19.00 -3.79 -1.31
CA MET A 203 18.41 -3.16 -2.49
C MET A 203 16.91 -2.89 -2.31
N ILE A 204 16.17 -3.74 -1.60
CA ILE A 204 14.76 -3.49 -1.26
C ILE A 204 14.67 -2.27 -0.33
N ARG A 205 15.45 -2.22 0.75
CA ARG A 205 15.50 -1.07 1.68
C ARG A 205 15.83 0.23 0.97
N LYS A 206 16.82 0.21 0.09
CA LYS A 206 17.24 1.37 -0.71
C LYS A 206 16.13 1.81 -1.68
N GLY A 207 15.54 0.87 -2.41
CA GLY A 207 14.44 1.13 -3.34
C GLY A 207 13.20 1.68 -2.62
N TRP A 208 12.84 1.11 -1.47
CA TRP A 208 11.74 1.59 -0.64
C TRP A 208 11.98 3.04 -0.15
N SER A 209 13.14 3.30 0.42
CA SER A 209 13.49 4.65 0.89
C SER A 209 13.43 5.68 -0.25
N ALA A 210 13.98 5.35 -1.41
CA ALA A 210 13.94 6.22 -2.59
C ALA A 210 12.51 6.42 -3.12
N GLY A 211 11.74 5.33 -3.22
CA GLY A 211 10.36 5.34 -3.74
C GLY A 211 9.33 6.00 -2.82
N THR A 212 9.64 6.17 -1.55
CA THR A 212 8.74 6.79 -0.55
C THR A 212 9.23 8.16 -0.11
N VAL A 213 10.36 8.21 0.57
CA VAL A 213 10.92 9.46 1.10
C VAL A 213 11.57 10.30 -0.01
N GLY A 214 12.27 9.65 -0.94
CA GLY A 214 12.97 10.31 -2.04
C GLY A 214 12.05 11.04 -3.03
N ILE A 215 10.81 10.55 -3.21
CA ILE A 215 9.82 11.17 -4.10
C ILE A 215 9.23 12.46 -3.51
N ALA A 216 9.20 12.62 -2.20
CA ALA A 216 8.50 13.73 -1.55
C ALA A 216 9.03 15.11 -1.98
N LYS A 217 10.36 15.27 -2.08
CA LYS A 217 10.98 16.55 -2.50
C LYS A 217 10.70 16.89 -3.97
N PRO A 218 10.95 16.00 -4.95
CA PRO A 218 10.60 16.26 -6.35
C PRO A 218 9.11 16.51 -6.56
N ALA A 219 8.23 15.76 -5.89
CA ALA A 219 6.79 15.98 -5.98
C ALA A 219 6.38 17.35 -5.46
N LEU A 220 6.99 17.83 -4.38
CA LEU A 220 6.77 19.18 -3.87
C LEU A 220 7.23 20.24 -4.86
N VAL A 221 8.42 20.08 -5.47
CA VAL A 221 8.94 21.01 -6.47
C VAL A 221 8.01 21.08 -7.68
N CYS A 222 7.51 19.95 -8.19
CA CYS A 222 6.54 19.93 -9.29
C CYS A 222 5.19 20.55 -8.90
N ALA A 223 4.77 20.39 -7.64
CA ALA A 223 3.55 20.99 -7.14
C ALA A 223 3.63 22.50 -7.03
N ILE A 224 4.79 23.05 -6.76
CA ILE A 224 5.05 24.50 -6.70
C ILE A 224 5.27 25.08 -8.10
N CYS A 225 6.06 24.41 -8.93
CA CYS A 225 6.43 24.87 -10.27
C CYS A 225 6.10 23.78 -11.32
N PRO A 226 5.00 23.92 -12.07
CA PRO A 226 4.58 22.92 -13.07
C PRO A 226 5.62 22.62 -14.14
N LEU A 227 6.44 23.62 -14.51
CA LEU A 227 7.52 23.48 -15.48
C LEU A 227 8.58 22.45 -15.04
N MET A 228 8.77 22.26 -13.74
CA MET A 228 9.69 21.27 -13.20
C MET A 228 9.26 19.84 -13.53
N ALA A 229 7.97 19.55 -13.62
CA ALA A 229 7.49 18.23 -14.05
C ALA A 229 7.95 17.92 -15.48
N THR A 230 7.87 18.91 -16.38
CA THR A 230 8.40 18.81 -17.76
C THR A 230 9.91 18.65 -17.76
N MET A 231 10.64 19.43 -16.95
CA MET A 231 12.09 19.30 -16.81
C MET A 231 12.50 17.91 -16.32
N PHE A 232 11.86 17.39 -15.29
CA PHE A 232 12.11 16.01 -14.80
C PHE A 232 11.85 14.96 -15.88
N SER A 233 10.83 15.15 -16.72
CA SER A 233 10.57 14.25 -17.84
C SER A 233 11.65 14.33 -18.92
N ILE A 234 12.09 15.54 -19.29
CA ILE A 234 13.16 15.76 -20.28
C ILE A 234 14.48 15.15 -19.81
N PHE A 235 14.83 15.32 -18.53
CA PHE A 235 16.05 14.77 -17.94
C PHE A 235 15.91 13.31 -17.48
N HIS A 236 14.83 12.61 -17.86
CA HIS A 236 14.58 11.20 -17.54
C HIS A 236 14.75 10.88 -16.06
N TYR A 237 14.19 11.74 -15.19
CA TYR A 237 14.21 11.50 -13.75
C TYR A 237 13.64 10.12 -13.44
N ASN A 238 14.32 9.39 -12.54
CA ASN A 238 13.85 8.12 -12.01
C ASN A 238 13.80 8.17 -10.48
N ALA A 239 12.66 7.83 -9.92
CA ALA A 239 12.48 7.77 -8.47
C ALA A 239 13.30 6.63 -7.85
N ILE A 240 13.46 5.53 -8.58
CA ILE A 240 14.24 4.37 -8.14
C ILE A 240 15.69 4.51 -8.65
N PRO A 241 16.70 4.39 -7.78
CA PRO A 241 18.11 4.47 -8.15
C PRO A 241 18.50 3.46 -9.24
N SER A 242 19.49 3.82 -10.08
CA SER A 242 19.91 2.98 -11.20
C SER A 242 20.42 1.61 -10.77
N ASP A 243 21.24 1.57 -9.72
CA ASP A 243 21.78 0.32 -9.18
C ASP A 243 20.69 -0.63 -8.65
N VAL A 244 19.61 -0.11 -8.05
CA VAL A 244 18.43 -0.91 -7.66
C VAL A 244 17.73 -1.46 -8.88
N ARG A 245 17.49 -0.63 -9.91
CA ARG A 245 16.84 -1.04 -11.15
C ARG A 245 17.62 -2.11 -11.90
N GLU A 246 18.93 -1.91 -12.04
CA GLU A 246 19.84 -2.85 -12.69
C GLU A 246 19.89 -4.18 -11.94
N PHE A 247 20.04 -4.13 -10.62
CA PHE A 247 20.03 -5.32 -9.76
C PHE A 247 18.76 -6.15 -9.94
N PHE A 248 17.57 -5.53 -9.81
CA PHE A 248 16.31 -6.24 -9.97
C PHE A 248 16.08 -6.71 -11.41
N SER A 249 16.54 -5.97 -12.41
CA SER A 249 16.53 -6.44 -13.80
C SER A 249 17.31 -7.75 -13.92
N GLN A 250 18.55 -7.80 -13.42
CA GLN A 250 19.37 -9.01 -13.44
C GLN A 250 18.74 -10.18 -12.67
N VAL A 251 18.23 -9.92 -11.46
CA VAL A 251 17.58 -10.95 -10.63
C VAL A 251 16.35 -11.52 -11.33
N VAL A 252 15.45 -10.69 -11.84
CA VAL A 252 14.22 -11.14 -12.48
C VAL A 252 14.55 -11.90 -13.76
N THR A 253 15.38 -11.33 -14.65
CA THR A 253 15.74 -11.96 -15.93
C THR A 253 16.45 -13.29 -15.72
N SER A 254 17.40 -13.38 -14.78
CA SER A 254 18.08 -14.67 -14.49
C SER A 254 17.11 -15.72 -13.93
N ASN A 255 16.16 -15.32 -13.08
CA ASN A 255 15.13 -16.22 -12.59
C ASN A 255 14.16 -16.66 -13.69
N MET A 256 13.79 -15.78 -14.62
CA MET A 256 12.99 -16.15 -15.81
C MET A 256 13.72 -17.17 -16.67
N LEU A 257 15.01 -16.98 -16.93
CA LEU A 257 15.83 -17.94 -17.69
C LEU A 257 15.88 -19.30 -17.01
N LYS A 258 16.11 -19.35 -15.71
CA LYS A 258 16.09 -20.59 -14.93
C LYS A 258 14.76 -21.36 -15.07
N ARG A 259 13.59 -20.67 -15.06
CA ARG A 259 12.29 -21.34 -15.28
C ARG A 259 12.13 -21.86 -16.69
N HIS A 260 12.85 -21.31 -17.66
CA HIS A 260 12.89 -21.84 -19.01
C HIS A 260 13.74 -23.11 -19.13
N THR A 261 14.87 -23.21 -18.39
CA THR A 261 15.80 -24.34 -18.44
C THR A 261 15.43 -25.46 -17.47
N ASP A 262 15.14 -25.12 -16.22
CA ASP A 262 14.99 -26.08 -15.12
C ASP A 262 13.52 -26.46 -14.86
N GLY A 263 12.58 -25.79 -15.55
CA GLY A 263 11.14 -26.01 -15.42
C GLY A 263 10.43 -25.07 -14.44
N GLU A 264 9.10 -25.21 -14.38
CA GLU A 264 8.23 -24.40 -13.53
C GLU A 264 8.45 -24.71 -12.03
N GLN A 265 8.44 -23.68 -11.21
CA GLN A 265 8.46 -23.77 -9.74
C GLN A 265 7.11 -23.31 -9.18
N ASN A 266 6.83 -23.66 -7.92
CA ASN A 266 5.65 -23.17 -7.22
C ASN A 266 5.93 -21.78 -6.64
N ASP A 267 6.01 -20.77 -7.53
CA ASP A 267 6.22 -19.38 -7.18
C ASP A 267 5.42 -18.42 -8.09
N LEU A 268 5.26 -17.18 -7.62
CA LEU A 268 4.48 -16.17 -8.34
C LEU A 268 5.06 -15.84 -9.71
N LEU A 269 6.40 -15.83 -9.87
CA LEU A 269 7.04 -15.56 -11.16
C LEU A 269 6.68 -16.63 -12.20
N SER A 270 6.77 -17.91 -11.83
CA SER A 270 6.37 -19.02 -12.71
C SER A 270 4.90 -18.93 -13.10
N PHE A 271 4.04 -18.58 -12.15
CA PHE A 271 2.61 -18.43 -12.43
C PHE A 271 2.31 -17.26 -13.37
N ILE A 272 2.98 -16.10 -13.18
CA ILE A 272 2.84 -14.97 -14.12
C ILE A 272 3.32 -15.35 -15.51
N MET A 273 4.47 -16.00 -15.63
CA MET A 273 4.99 -16.48 -16.92
C MET A 273 4.04 -17.47 -17.62
N LYS A 274 3.33 -18.31 -16.84
CA LYS A 274 2.37 -19.29 -17.36
C LYS A 274 1.06 -18.65 -17.81
N THR A 275 0.49 -17.75 -17.03
CA THR A 275 -0.74 -17.02 -17.39
C THR A 275 -0.55 -16.21 -18.66
N THR A 276 0.60 -15.55 -18.80
CA THR A 276 0.96 -14.79 -19.99
C THR A 276 1.05 -15.68 -21.25
N ARG A 277 1.53 -16.93 -21.11
CA ARG A 277 1.57 -17.90 -22.21
C ARG A 277 0.19 -18.43 -22.60
N ARG A 278 -0.68 -18.73 -21.61
CA ARG A 278 -2.03 -19.26 -21.86
C ARG A 278 -2.91 -18.31 -22.67
N ASN A 279 -2.88 -17.03 -22.35
CA ASN A 279 -3.68 -16.03 -23.05
C ASN A 279 -3.23 -15.81 -24.51
N SER A 280 -2.03 -16.25 -24.88
CA SER A 280 -1.55 -16.23 -26.27
C SER A 280 -1.98 -17.44 -27.10
N THR A 281 -2.51 -18.50 -26.48
CA THR A 281 -2.91 -19.75 -27.16
C THR A 281 -4.43 -19.95 -27.24
N VAL A 282 -5.23 -19.12 -26.56
CA VAL A 282 -6.70 -19.12 -26.72
C VAL A 282 -7.06 -18.27 -27.93
N GLU A 283 -6.89 -18.85 -29.13
CA GLU A 283 -7.51 -18.34 -30.35
C GLU A 283 -9.02 -18.38 -30.20
N CYS A 284 -9.64 -17.25 -30.52
CA CYS A 284 -11.08 -17.05 -30.47
C CYS A 284 -11.85 -18.05 -31.34
N GLN A 285 -12.62 -18.93 -30.72
CA GLN A 285 -13.67 -19.72 -31.39
C GLN A 285 -15.08 -19.12 -31.28
N ASN A 286 -15.25 -17.84 -30.99
CA ASN A 286 -16.58 -17.23 -30.98
C ASN A 286 -16.59 -15.82 -31.64
N ASP A 287 -17.15 -15.76 -32.85
CA ASP A 287 -17.19 -14.61 -33.76
C ASP A 287 -18.16 -13.47 -33.43
N THR A 288 -18.83 -13.46 -32.26
CA THR A 288 -19.89 -12.47 -31.96
C THR A 288 -19.50 -11.36 -30.97
N ALA A 289 -18.25 -11.35 -30.48
CA ALA A 289 -17.76 -10.34 -29.51
C ALA A 289 -16.76 -9.33 -30.14
N ARG A 290 -16.71 -9.26 -31.48
CA ARG A 290 -15.63 -8.56 -32.21
C ARG A 290 -15.66 -7.04 -32.18
N THR A 291 -16.66 -6.36 -31.61
CA THR A 291 -16.80 -4.90 -31.83
C THR A 291 -16.28 -4.02 -30.67
N ILE A 292 -15.85 -4.56 -29.55
CA ILE A 292 -15.36 -3.77 -28.39
C ILE A 292 -13.94 -4.18 -27.90
N ASN A 293 -13.38 -5.29 -28.37
CA ASN A 293 -12.16 -5.91 -27.80
C ASN A 293 -10.94 -6.03 -28.75
N ASN A 294 -10.78 -5.13 -29.70
CA ASN A 294 -9.65 -5.18 -30.66
C ASN A 294 -8.25 -4.85 -30.09
N VAL A 295 -8.04 -4.94 -28.76
CA VAL A 295 -6.73 -4.67 -28.13
C VAL A 295 -6.16 -5.87 -27.39
N SER A 296 -6.89 -7.00 -27.25
CA SER A 296 -6.51 -8.08 -26.33
C SER A 296 -5.81 -9.30 -26.91
N SER A 297 -5.62 -9.42 -28.22
CA SER A 297 -5.15 -10.68 -28.82
C SER A 297 -3.64 -10.82 -29.07
N GLU A 298 -2.81 -9.80 -28.81
CA GLU A 298 -1.36 -9.86 -29.08
C GLU A 298 -0.42 -9.37 -27.97
N TYR A 299 -0.91 -8.88 -26.83
CA TYR A 299 -0.05 -8.34 -25.78
C TYR A 299 0.38 -9.41 -24.78
N LYS A 300 1.62 -9.87 -24.88
CA LYS A 300 2.37 -10.56 -23.81
C LYS A 300 3.00 -9.51 -22.91
N LEU A 301 3.12 -9.81 -21.59
CA LEU A 301 3.95 -9.02 -20.69
C LEU A 301 5.38 -8.96 -21.25
N SER A 302 5.86 -7.77 -21.53
CA SER A 302 7.26 -7.56 -21.90
C SER A 302 8.19 -7.84 -20.71
N GLU A 303 9.44 -8.21 -20.98
CA GLU A 303 10.43 -8.39 -19.92
C GLU A 303 10.54 -7.17 -19.01
N THR A 304 10.49 -5.96 -19.57
CA THR A 304 10.50 -4.72 -18.77
C THR A 304 9.26 -4.59 -17.86
N GLU A 305 8.08 -5.00 -18.31
CA GLU A 305 6.87 -5.01 -17.46
C GLU A 305 6.96 -6.08 -16.38
N MET A 306 7.57 -7.22 -16.67
CA MET A 306 7.83 -8.27 -15.69
C MET A 306 8.78 -7.75 -14.60
N VAL A 307 9.91 -7.18 -14.97
CA VAL A 307 10.88 -6.56 -14.03
C VAL A 307 10.21 -5.46 -13.20
N ALA A 308 9.44 -4.58 -13.86
CA ALA A 308 8.75 -3.49 -13.19
C ALA A 308 7.77 -3.98 -12.12
N ASN A 309 6.96 -5.00 -12.44
CA ASN A 309 5.95 -5.51 -11.51
C ASN A 309 6.56 -6.38 -10.40
N CYS A 310 7.60 -7.18 -10.67
CA CYS A 310 8.34 -7.90 -9.64
C CYS A 310 8.99 -6.93 -8.64
N LEU A 311 9.68 -5.88 -9.12
CA LEU A 311 10.21 -4.83 -8.24
C LEU A 311 9.11 -4.15 -7.44
N PHE A 312 7.99 -3.84 -8.09
CA PHE A 312 6.84 -3.22 -7.41
C PHE A 312 6.26 -4.11 -6.31
N PHE A 313 6.21 -5.43 -6.49
CA PHE A 313 5.74 -6.34 -5.44
C PHE A 313 6.62 -6.28 -4.20
N PHE A 314 7.94 -6.23 -4.35
CA PHE A 314 8.83 -6.01 -3.22
C PHE A 314 8.56 -4.68 -2.53
N LEU A 315 8.49 -3.59 -3.30
CA LEU A 315 8.26 -2.27 -2.73
C LEU A 315 6.88 -2.16 -2.04
N ALA A 316 5.84 -2.74 -2.62
CA ALA A 316 4.49 -2.67 -2.06
C ALA A 316 4.30 -3.62 -0.85
N GLY A 317 4.87 -4.82 -0.91
CA GLY A 317 4.70 -5.84 0.13
C GLY A 317 5.64 -5.68 1.34
N TYR A 318 6.74 -4.96 1.20
CA TYR A 318 7.78 -4.84 2.22
C TYR A 318 7.26 -4.22 3.53
N ASP A 319 6.92 -2.95 3.51
CA ASP A 319 6.57 -2.20 4.72
C ASP A 319 5.10 -2.39 5.13
N THR A 320 4.19 -2.55 4.16
CA THR A 320 2.75 -2.66 4.43
C THR A 320 2.41 -3.95 5.17
N THR A 321 2.98 -5.08 4.76
CA THR A 321 2.78 -6.37 5.42
C THR A 321 3.41 -6.37 6.79
N ALA A 322 4.67 -5.92 6.92
CA ALA A 322 5.37 -5.80 8.19
C ALA A 322 4.60 -4.92 9.18
N SER A 323 4.18 -3.73 8.77
CA SER A 323 3.42 -2.80 9.62
C SER A 323 2.07 -3.38 10.05
N THR A 324 1.40 -4.18 9.20
CA THR A 324 0.14 -4.83 9.59
C THR A 324 0.36 -5.86 10.69
N VAL A 325 1.40 -6.71 10.58
CA VAL A 325 1.75 -7.67 11.65
C VAL A 325 2.09 -6.92 12.94
N VAL A 326 2.97 -5.92 12.85
CA VAL A 326 3.43 -5.13 14.00
C VAL A 326 2.26 -4.47 14.75
N PHE A 327 1.38 -3.78 14.03
CA PHE A 327 0.23 -3.11 14.67
C PHE A 327 -0.81 -4.11 15.20
N THR A 328 -0.97 -5.27 14.55
CA THR A 328 -1.84 -6.34 15.08
C THR A 328 -1.30 -6.86 16.42
N LEU A 329 0.00 -7.13 16.51
CA LEU A 329 0.64 -7.56 17.75
C LEU A 329 0.58 -6.48 18.84
N TYR A 330 0.79 -5.22 18.48
CA TYR A 330 0.63 -4.09 19.40
C TYR A 330 -0.80 -4.01 19.98
N CYS A 331 -1.81 -4.11 19.13
CA CYS A 331 -3.20 -4.10 19.58
C CYS A 331 -3.50 -5.27 20.53
N LEU A 332 -2.99 -6.47 20.22
CA LEU A 332 -3.16 -7.65 21.06
C LEU A 332 -2.35 -7.56 22.37
N ALA A 333 -1.13 -7.01 22.33
CA ALA A 333 -0.32 -6.78 23.51
C ALA A 333 -0.97 -5.79 24.51
N LYS A 334 -1.68 -4.81 23.98
CA LYS A 334 -2.43 -3.83 24.78
C LYS A 334 -3.77 -4.38 25.30
N ASN A 335 -4.39 -5.31 24.57
CA ASN A 335 -5.71 -5.86 24.89
C ASN A 335 -5.59 -7.38 25.14
N GLN A 336 -5.14 -7.73 26.34
CA GLN A 336 -4.82 -9.11 26.72
C GLN A 336 -6.03 -10.06 26.58
N ASP A 337 -7.25 -9.59 26.88
CA ASP A 337 -8.47 -10.39 26.72
C ASP A 337 -8.68 -10.80 25.26
N CYS A 338 -8.46 -9.87 24.31
CA CYS A 338 -8.53 -10.17 22.89
C CYS A 338 -7.42 -11.14 22.46
N GLN A 339 -6.22 -11.01 23.02
CA GLN A 339 -5.12 -11.93 22.74
C GLN A 339 -5.46 -13.35 23.20
N GLU A 340 -5.95 -13.52 24.43
CA GLU A 340 -6.30 -14.84 24.97
C GLU A 340 -7.53 -15.45 24.25
N GLN A 341 -8.50 -14.62 23.85
CA GLN A 341 -9.62 -15.10 23.04
C GLN A 341 -9.15 -15.64 21.68
N LEU A 342 -8.22 -14.93 21.02
CA LEU A 342 -7.65 -15.35 19.74
C LEU A 342 -6.83 -16.65 19.89
N VAL A 343 -6.05 -16.77 20.97
CA VAL A 343 -5.30 -18.02 21.26
C VAL A 343 -6.23 -19.20 21.43
N LYS A 344 -7.36 -19.04 22.13
CA LYS A 344 -8.37 -20.10 22.25
C LYS A 344 -8.96 -20.50 20.89
N GLU A 345 -9.24 -19.52 20.00
CA GLU A 345 -9.69 -19.84 18.65
C GLU A 345 -8.63 -20.65 17.89
N ILE A 346 -7.36 -20.23 17.96
CA ILE A 346 -6.25 -20.93 17.30
C ILE A 346 -6.13 -22.37 17.81
N GLN A 347 -6.10 -22.57 19.11
CA GLN A 347 -6.00 -23.91 19.73
C GLN A 347 -7.14 -24.86 19.37
N ASN A 348 -8.35 -24.31 19.21
CA ASN A 348 -9.53 -25.13 18.89
C ASN A 348 -9.65 -25.48 17.40
N ASN A 349 -9.04 -24.73 16.50
CA ASN A 349 -9.29 -24.85 15.06
C ASN A 349 -8.06 -25.20 14.22
N ILE A 350 -6.85 -25.02 14.74
CA ILE A 350 -5.61 -25.35 14.04
C ILE A 350 -4.99 -26.57 14.71
N SER A 351 -4.99 -27.71 13.97
CA SER A 351 -4.30 -28.92 14.43
C SER A 351 -2.81 -28.89 14.05
N ASP A 352 -2.46 -29.21 12.80
CA ASP A 352 -1.06 -29.44 12.42
C ASP A 352 -0.62 -28.66 11.18
N THR A 353 -1.52 -27.97 10.49
CA THR A 353 -1.18 -27.22 9.28
C THR A 353 -1.74 -25.79 9.31
N LEU A 354 -0.92 -24.83 8.91
CA LEU A 354 -1.37 -23.43 8.72
C LEU A 354 -2.31 -23.24 7.50
N ASP A 355 -2.71 -24.34 6.84
CA ASP A 355 -3.66 -24.29 5.71
C ASP A 355 -5.06 -23.84 6.13
N ASP A 356 -5.37 -23.92 7.42
CA ASP A 356 -6.68 -23.56 7.98
C ASP A 356 -6.76 -22.15 8.57
N VAL A 357 -5.71 -21.34 8.46
CA VAL A 357 -5.70 -19.95 8.98
C VAL A 357 -6.82 -19.08 8.39
N ASP A 358 -7.28 -19.40 7.18
CA ASP A 358 -8.38 -18.68 6.54
C ASP A 358 -9.74 -18.93 7.20
N LYS A 359 -9.87 -20.00 8.02
CA LYS A 359 -11.11 -20.36 8.72
C LYS A 359 -11.26 -19.66 10.07
N LEU A 360 -10.22 -18.93 10.54
CA LEU A 360 -10.22 -18.24 11.82
C LEU A 360 -10.99 -16.92 11.71
N GLU A 361 -12.23 -16.90 12.17
CA GLU A 361 -13.12 -15.73 12.06
C GLU A 361 -12.70 -14.61 13.01
N TYR A 362 -12.36 -14.94 14.25
CA TYR A 362 -11.93 -13.93 15.21
C TYR A 362 -10.57 -13.30 14.84
N LEU A 363 -9.66 -14.09 14.26
CA LEU A 363 -8.43 -13.57 13.68
C LEU A 363 -8.69 -12.53 12.58
N ASP A 364 -9.65 -12.80 11.68
CA ASP A 364 -10.05 -11.81 10.66
C ASP A 364 -10.61 -10.54 11.30
N MET A 365 -11.41 -10.65 12.35
CA MET A 365 -11.95 -9.51 13.08
C MET A 365 -10.83 -8.69 13.73
N VAL A 366 -9.85 -9.34 14.36
CA VAL A 366 -8.67 -8.72 14.99
C VAL A 366 -7.83 -7.96 13.95
N ILE A 367 -7.50 -8.59 12.82
CA ILE A 367 -6.70 -7.96 11.75
C ILE A 367 -7.45 -6.78 11.13
N ASN A 368 -8.75 -6.93 10.86
CA ASN A 368 -9.56 -5.84 10.31
C ASN A 368 -9.64 -4.65 11.29
N GLU A 369 -9.80 -4.89 12.59
CA GLU A 369 -9.82 -3.81 13.60
C GLU A 369 -8.43 -3.15 13.73
N SER A 370 -7.35 -3.93 13.67
CA SER A 370 -6.00 -3.37 13.59
C SER A 370 -5.82 -2.48 12.36
N LEU A 371 -6.25 -2.93 11.16
CA LEU A 371 -6.20 -2.15 9.93
C LEU A 371 -7.15 -0.94 9.95
N ARG A 372 -8.21 -0.95 10.73
CA ARG A 372 -9.06 0.21 10.94
C ARG A 372 -8.33 1.30 11.73
N ILE A 373 -7.72 0.91 12.85
CA ILE A 373 -6.98 1.85 13.71
C ILE A 373 -5.66 2.27 13.05
N PHE A 374 -4.96 1.34 12.43
CA PHE A 374 -3.65 1.55 11.81
C PHE A 374 -3.65 1.11 10.34
N PRO A 375 -4.40 1.80 9.45
CA PRO A 375 -4.35 1.50 8.02
C PRO A 375 -2.96 1.82 7.48
N THR A 376 -2.29 0.85 6.88
CA THR A 376 -0.90 0.99 6.43
C THR A 376 -0.74 1.95 5.24
N TYR A 377 -1.79 2.20 4.47
CA TYR A 377 -1.82 3.18 3.39
C TYR A 377 -2.90 4.24 3.64
N LEU A 378 -2.46 5.48 3.84
CA LEU A 378 -3.30 6.54 4.40
C LEU A 378 -4.23 7.21 3.40
N ARG A 379 -3.88 7.18 2.11
CA ARG A 379 -4.68 7.76 1.03
C ARG A 379 -4.49 7.00 -0.26
N PHE A 380 -5.58 6.73 -0.97
CA PHE A 380 -5.54 6.40 -2.38
C PHE A 380 -6.29 7.45 -3.19
N SER A 381 -6.00 7.54 -4.49
CA SER A 381 -6.58 8.60 -5.32
C SER A 381 -7.07 8.09 -6.67
N ARG A 382 -7.89 8.94 -7.31
CA ARG A 382 -8.38 8.81 -8.67
C ARG A 382 -8.24 10.15 -9.41
N CYS A 383 -8.19 10.10 -10.72
CA CYS A 383 -8.21 11.30 -11.58
C CYS A 383 -9.54 11.37 -12.32
N VAL A 384 -10.18 12.53 -12.28
CA VAL A 384 -11.41 12.80 -13.03
C VAL A 384 -11.08 12.86 -14.53
N GLN A 385 -11.69 11.98 -15.34
CA GLN A 385 -11.44 11.90 -16.78
C GLN A 385 -12.39 12.81 -17.58
N GLU A 386 -13.58 13.08 -17.05
CA GLU A 386 -14.59 13.97 -17.64
C GLU A 386 -15.40 14.65 -16.52
N ASP A 387 -15.98 15.81 -16.82
CA ASP A 387 -16.80 16.53 -15.84
C ASP A 387 -18.04 15.71 -15.46
N ILE A 388 -18.30 15.62 -14.14
CA ILE A 388 -19.48 14.94 -13.60
C ILE A 388 -19.93 15.62 -12.31
N VAL A 389 -21.23 15.52 -12.02
CA VAL A 389 -21.81 15.95 -10.75
C VAL A 389 -22.27 14.72 -9.96
N ILE A 390 -21.81 14.58 -8.73
CA ILE A 390 -22.19 13.49 -7.81
C ILE A 390 -22.65 14.13 -6.49
N LYS A 391 -23.86 13.83 -6.04
CA LYS A 391 -24.45 14.40 -4.80
C LYS A 391 -24.32 15.93 -4.74
N GLY A 392 -24.55 16.62 -5.84
CA GLY A 392 -24.45 18.09 -5.93
C GLY A 392 -23.02 18.65 -6.02
N THR A 393 -21.99 17.82 -5.84
CA THR A 393 -20.59 18.25 -5.98
C THR A 393 -20.12 18.07 -7.42
N LYS A 394 -19.55 19.14 -8.01
CA LYS A 394 -18.97 19.08 -9.35
C LYS A 394 -17.53 18.58 -9.30
N PHE A 395 -17.26 17.51 -10.03
CA PHE A 395 -15.93 16.94 -10.28
C PHE A 395 -15.48 17.37 -11.66
N CYS A 396 -14.46 18.23 -11.73
CA CYS A 396 -13.95 18.75 -13.01
C CYS A 396 -12.84 17.85 -13.55
N LYS A 397 -12.82 17.66 -14.87
CA LYS A 397 -11.78 16.90 -15.57
C LYS A 397 -10.36 17.33 -15.16
N GLY A 398 -9.49 16.35 -14.94
CA GLY A 398 -8.10 16.56 -14.53
C GLY A 398 -7.91 16.85 -13.03
N THR A 399 -8.99 16.98 -12.24
CA THR A 399 -8.90 17.10 -10.79
C THR A 399 -8.55 15.74 -10.18
N GLU A 400 -7.69 15.74 -9.17
CA GLU A 400 -7.44 14.56 -8.35
C GLU A 400 -8.51 14.44 -7.25
N VAL A 401 -9.03 13.24 -7.06
CA VAL A 401 -9.91 12.89 -5.93
C VAL A 401 -9.14 11.94 -5.02
N SER A 402 -8.99 12.30 -3.76
CA SER A 402 -8.22 11.57 -2.76
C SER A 402 -9.10 11.13 -1.59
N PHE A 403 -8.93 9.89 -1.14
CA PHE A 403 -9.74 9.28 -0.10
C PHE A 403 -8.90 9.11 1.17
N PRO A 404 -9.19 9.82 2.27
CA PRO A 404 -8.40 9.83 3.50
C PRO A 404 -8.80 8.63 4.39
N VAL A 405 -8.20 7.47 4.14
CA VAL A 405 -8.54 6.19 4.78
C VAL A 405 -8.55 6.28 6.30
N TYR A 406 -7.51 6.88 6.88
CA TYR A 406 -7.38 7.01 8.35
C TYR A 406 -8.53 7.80 8.98
N ALA A 407 -8.93 8.90 8.35
CA ALA A 407 -10.03 9.72 8.85
C ALA A 407 -11.40 9.05 8.66
N ILE A 408 -11.60 8.35 7.54
CA ILE A 408 -12.83 7.57 7.29
C ILE A 408 -12.97 6.47 8.35
N HIS A 409 -11.89 5.74 8.65
CA HIS A 409 -11.88 4.66 9.62
C HIS A 409 -12.06 5.12 11.08
N ARG A 410 -11.96 6.42 11.34
CA ARG A 410 -12.17 7.03 12.66
C ARG A 410 -13.40 7.90 12.76
N ASN A 411 -14.22 7.95 11.72
CA ASN A 411 -15.48 8.69 11.79
C ASN A 411 -16.43 8.00 12.81
N PRO A 412 -16.84 8.69 13.90
CA PRO A 412 -17.67 8.11 14.95
C PRO A 412 -19.07 7.70 14.46
N GLU A 413 -19.53 8.24 13.34
CA GLU A 413 -20.78 7.83 12.69
C GLU A 413 -20.74 6.37 12.23
N TYR A 414 -19.59 5.90 11.74
CA TYR A 414 -19.41 4.52 11.24
C TYR A 414 -18.73 3.62 12.27
N PHE A 415 -17.94 4.20 13.16
CA PHE A 415 -17.18 3.51 14.19
C PHE A 415 -17.30 4.26 15.53
N PRO A 416 -18.40 4.07 16.30
CA PRO A 416 -18.54 4.65 17.63
C PRO A 416 -17.34 4.30 18.51
N ASP A 417 -16.87 5.24 19.36
CA ASP A 417 -15.66 5.12 20.16
C ASP A 417 -14.43 4.70 19.30
N PRO A 418 -14.05 5.49 18.28
CA PRO A 418 -13.14 5.04 17.22
C PRO A 418 -11.72 4.70 17.71
N GLU A 419 -11.29 5.20 18.88
CA GLU A 419 -9.98 4.89 19.44
C GLU A 419 -9.95 3.58 20.25
N LYS A 420 -11.11 3.01 20.59
CA LYS A 420 -11.20 1.73 21.28
C LYS A 420 -10.95 0.59 20.28
N PHE A 421 -10.03 -0.32 20.65
CA PHE A 421 -9.83 -1.56 19.91
C PHE A 421 -10.93 -2.56 20.28
N ASP A 422 -11.79 -2.88 19.33
CA ASP A 422 -12.92 -3.79 19.50
C ASP A 422 -13.12 -4.64 18.23
N PRO A 423 -12.53 -5.86 18.18
CA PRO A 423 -12.70 -6.76 17.04
C PRO A 423 -14.15 -7.08 16.69
N ASN A 424 -15.09 -7.04 17.67
CA ASN A 424 -16.50 -7.34 17.44
C ASN A 424 -17.19 -6.39 16.46
N ARG A 425 -16.59 -5.22 16.17
CA ARG A 425 -17.05 -4.34 15.08
C ARG A 425 -17.08 -5.03 13.72
N PHE A 426 -16.27 -6.07 13.56
CA PHE A 426 -16.14 -6.85 12.33
C PHE A 426 -16.86 -8.20 12.38
N SER A 427 -17.66 -8.46 13.41
CA SER A 427 -18.61 -9.58 13.39
C SER A 427 -19.61 -9.41 12.25
N TYR A 428 -20.15 -10.51 11.75
CA TYR A 428 -21.15 -10.51 10.68
C TYR A 428 -22.32 -9.54 10.96
N LEU A 429 -22.87 -9.58 12.19
CA LEU A 429 -24.01 -8.73 12.60
C LEU A 429 -23.68 -7.24 12.57
N ASN A 430 -22.48 -6.83 12.96
CA ASN A 430 -22.08 -5.43 12.99
C ASN A 430 -21.64 -4.92 11.61
N THR A 431 -20.99 -5.76 10.83
CA THR A 431 -20.56 -5.42 9.47
C THR A 431 -21.75 -5.23 8.54
N SER A 432 -22.80 -6.04 8.67
CA SER A 432 -24.02 -5.94 7.82
C SER A 432 -24.81 -4.64 8.03
N LYS A 433 -24.66 -3.98 9.18
CA LYS A 433 -25.34 -2.72 9.51
C LYS A 433 -24.55 -1.47 9.08
N ARG A 434 -23.27 -1.63 8.78
CA ARG A 434 -22.37 -0.51 8.45
C ARG A 434 -22.21 -0.37 6.93
N ASN A 435 -22.11 0.88 6.44
CA ASN A 435 -21.80 1.10 5.03
C ASN A 435 -20.45 0.45 4.67
N PRO A 436 -20.39 -0.47 3.68
CA PRO A 436 -19.16 -1.21 3.36
C PRO A 436 -18.00 -0.31 2.90
N PHE A 437 -18.32 0.86 2.35
CA PHE A 437 -17.31 1.83 1.89
C PHE A 437 -16.76 2.72 3.02
N SER A 438 -17.17 2.49 4.26
CA SER A 438 -16.55 3.11 5.46
C SER A 438 -15.31 2.36 5.94
N PHE A 439 -15.02 1.14 5.44
CA PHE A 439 -13.84 0.35 5.76
C PHE A 439 -13.11 -0.06 4.46
N ILE A 440 -12.05 0.64 4.14
CA ILE A 440 -11.36 0.55 2.84
C ILE A 440 -9.83 0.47 2.95
N PRO A 441 -9.27 -0.40 3.81
CA PRO A 441 -7.82 -0.45 4.07
C PRO A 441 -7.01 -0.89 2.85
N PHE A 442 -7.63 -1.63 1.92
CA PHE A 442 -7.03 -2.09 0.66
C PHE A 442 -7.50 -1.30 -0.56
N GLY A 443 -8.12 -0.13 -0.34
CA GLY A 443 -8.82 0.58 -1.39
C GLY A 443 -10.14 -0.08 -1.75
N VAL A 444 -10.74 0.33 -2.88
CA VAL A 444 -12.07 -0.16 -3.31
C VAL A 444 -12.22 -0.10 -4.83
N GLY A 445 -13.01 -1.03 -5.38
CA GLY A 445 -13.33 -1.14 -6.80
C GLY A 445 -12.22 -1.76 -7.62
N GLN A 446 -12.26 -1.61 -8.94
CA GLN A 446 -11.36 -2.29 -9.87
C GLN A 446 -9.87 -1.95 -9.68
N ARG A 447 -9.56 -0.87 -8.96
CA ARG A 447 -8.21 -0.42 -8.59
C ARG A 447 -7.84 -0.71 -7.13
N ASP A 448 -8.55 -1.60 -6.46
CA ASP A 448 -8.19 -2.06 -5.12
C ASP A 448 -6.86 -2.83 -5.11
N CYS A 449 -6.40 -3.25 -3.94
CA CYS A 449 -5.21 -4.06 -3.80
C CYS A 449 -5.44 -5.45 -4.42
N PHE A 450 -4.72 -5.76 -5.52
CA PHE A 450 -4.82 -7.07 -6.18
C PHE A 450 -4.22 -8.22 -5.35
N ALA A 451 -3.28 -7.89 -4.45
CA ALA A 451 -2.62 -8.85 -3.57
C ALA A 451 -3.24 -8.91 -2.16
N GLN A 452 -4.49 -8.45 -1.98
CA GLN A 452 -5.14 -8.40 -0.67
C GLN A 452 -5.20 -9.78 0.00
N THR A 453 -5.56 -10.83 -0.75
CA THR A 453 -5.63 -12.21 -0.24
C THR A 453 -4.25 -12.68 0.21
N TYR A 454 -3.20 -12.46 -0.60
CA TYR A 454 -1.83 -12.80 -0.24
C TYR A 454 -1.39 -12.08 1.05
N ALA A 455 -1.61 -10.77 1.13
CA ALA A 455 -1.26 -9.98 2.30
C ALA A 455 -1.96 -10.50 3.57
N LYS A 456 -3.27 -10.81 3.48
CA LYS A 456 -4.02 -11.35 4.62
C LYS A 456 -3.49 -12.72 5.04
N ILE A 457 -3.26 -13.64 4.11
CA ILE A 457 -2.71 -14.97 4.42
C ILE A 457 -1.34 -14.83 5.10
N THR A 458 -0.44 -14.00 4.56
CA THR A 458 0.89 -13.76 5.12
C THR A 458 0.81 -13.22 6.56
N VAL A 459 -0.07 -12.23 6.80
CA VAL A 459 -0.27 -11.67 8.15
C VAL A 459 -0.86 -12.71 9.10
N LYS A 460 -1.89 -13.44 8.68
CA LYS A 460 -2.54 -14.49 9.47
C LYS A 460 -1.54 -15.57 9.88
N THR A 461 -0.76 -16.08 8.92
CA THR A 461 0.27 -17.10 9.17
C THR A 461 1.26 -16.64 10.22
N ALA A 462 1.79 -15.41 10.12
CA ALA A 462 2.71 -14.87 11.10
C ALA A 462 2.07 -14.71 12.49
N VAL A 463 0.87 -14.13 12.57
CA VAL A 463 0.19 -13.87 13.84
C VAL A 463 -0.17 -15.17 14.55
N VAL A 464 -0.67 -16.17 13.82
CA VAL A 464 -1.00 -17.50 14.38
C VAL A 464 0.25 -18.16 14.93
N ALA A 465 1.30 -18.28 14.13
CA ALA A 465 2.53 -18.93 14.53
C ALA A 465 3.19 -18.25 15.75
N LEU A 466 3.15 -16.92 15.81
CA LEU A 466 3.66 -16.16 16.95
C LEU A 466 2.83 -16.39 18.21
N LEU A 467 1.50 -16.38 18.13
CA LEU A 467 0.60 -16.54 19.29
C LEU A 467 0.53 -17.97 19.81
N GLN A 468 0.80 -18.97 18.96
CA GLN A 468 0.95 -20.35 19.41
C GLN A 468 2.12 -20.52 20.38
N LYS A 469 3.23 -19.83 20.12
CA LYS A 469 4.47 -19.99 20.93
C LYS A 469 4.66 -18.92 21.99
N PHE A 470 4.15 -17.71 21.74
CA PHE A 470 4.48 -16.56 22.58
C PHE A 470 3.26 -15.80 23.07
N ARG A 471 3.44 -15.17 24.22
CA ARG A 471 2.56 -14.13 24.75
C ARG A 471 3.23 -12.78 24.61
N PHE A 472 2.45 -11.77 24.22
CA PHE A 472 2.95 -10.42 24.00
C PHE A 472 2.35 -9.45 25.01
N SER A 473 3.18 -8.54 25.52
CA SER A 473 2.77 -7.39 26.29
C SER A 473 3.55 -6.15 25.85
N LEU A 474 3.07 -4.95 26.23
CA LEU A 474 3.80 -3.73 25.91
C LEU A 474 5.09 -3.66 26.72
N SER A 475 6.22 -3.41 26.06
CA SER A 475 7.49 -3.14 26.73
C SER A 475 7.39 -1.81 27.47
N LYS A 476 8.10 -1.69 28.60
CA LYS A 476 8.28 -0.41 29.33
C LYS A 476 8.95 0.67 28.49
N LYS A 477 9.66 0.28 27.42
CA LYS A 477 10.28 1.20 26.44
C LYS A 477 9.29 1.75 25.43
N GLN A 478 8.10 1.11 25.30
CA GLN A 478 7.10 1.51 24.32
C GLN A 478 6.33 2.73 24.76
N MET A 479 6.35 3.77 23.92
CA MET A 479 5.42 4.89 24.06
C MET A 479 4.00 4.46 23.65
N ASP A 480 2.99 4.75 24.45
CA ASP A 480 1.59 4.43 24.18
C ASP A 480 0.73 5.70 24.19
N PRO A 481 0.14 6.13 23.06
CA PRO A 481 0.22 5.49 21.72
C PRO A 481 1.59 5.64 21.06
N PRO A 482 1.95 4.73 20.12
CA PRO A 482 3.23 4.79 19.41
C PRO A 482 3.31 6.03 18.52
N PRO A 483 4.44 6.73 18.44
CA PRO A 483 4.67 7.77 17.45
C PRO A 483 4.55 7.20 16.03
N LEU A 484 3.79 7.89 15.18
CA LEU A 484 3.47 7.43 13.83
C LEU A 484 4.15 8.28 12.76
N SER A 485 4.56 7.65 11.68
CA SER A 485 5.13 8.32 10.51
C SER A 485 4.18 9.38 9.93
N LYS A 486 4.75 10.47 9.40
CA LYS A 486 4.00 11.62 8.86
C LYS A 486 3.65 11.52 7.37
N GLY A 487 4.10 10.44 6.69
CA GLY A 487 3.96 10.22 5.26
C GLY A 487 2.68 9.47 4.86
N PHE A 488 2.67 8.95 3.63
CA PHE A 488 1.54 8.18 3.07
C PHE A 488 1.44 6.75 3.61
N TYR A 489 2.54 6.19 4.08
CA TYR A 489 2.61 4.85 4.67
C TYR A 489 2.70 4.99 6.18
N LEU A 490 1.76 4.34 6.87
CA LEU A 490 1.72 4.35 8.33
C LEU A 490 2.62 3.27 8.89
N ARG A 491 3.57 3.70 9.71
CA ARG A 491 4.47 2.82 10.46
C ARG A 491 4.84 3.47 11.79
N PRO A 492 5.28 2.70 12.79
CA PRO A 492 5.90 3.28 13.97
C PRO A 492 7.13 4.12 13.59
N GLU A 493 7.30 5.30 14.19
CA GLU A 493 8.43 6.20 13.85
C GLU A 493 9.74 5.75 14.51
N ASN A 494 9.65 5.18 15.74
CA ASN A 494 10.79 4.82 16.58
C ASN A 494 10.84 3.32 16.91
N GLY A 495 10.40 2.46 15.98
CA GLY A 495 10.21 1.05 16.24
C GLY A 495 8.94 0.77 17.06
N LEU A 496 8.65 -0.50 17.29
CA LEU A 496 7.54 -0.94 18.14
C LEU A 496 8.02 -2.04 19.08
N TRP A 497 8.14 -1.69 20.36
CA TRP A 497 8.76 -2.52 21.38
C TRP A 497 7.74 -3.33 22.14
N LEU A 498 7.88 -4.66 22.08
CA LEU A 498 7.04 -5.60 22.81
C LEU A 498 7.90 -6.48 23.71
N THR A 499 7.35 -6.81 24.87
CA THR A 499 7.88 -7.87 25.76
C THR A 499 7.28 -9.19 25.33
N VAL A 500 8.11 -10.22 25.22
CA VAL A 500 7.77 -11.56 24.76
C VAL A 500 8.04 -12.59 25.85
N GLU A 501 7.05 -13.44 26.10
CA GLU A 501 7.14 -14.57 27.04
C GLU A 501 6.75 -15.86 26.29
N LYS A 502 7.44 -16.96 26.53
CA LYS A 502 7.01 -18.27 26.04
C LYS A 502 5.71 -18.67 26.74
N ARG A 503 4.76 -19.23 25.99
CA ARG A 503 3.56 -19.82 26.59
C ARG A 503 3.96 -21.10 27.33
N THR A 504 3.65 -21.19 28.63
CA THR A 504 3.85 -22.39 29.46
C THR A 504 2.62 -23.26 29.30
N GLY A 505 2.76 -24.43 28.66
CA GLY A 505 1.65 -25.39 28.53
C GLY A 505 1.76 -26.36 27.37
N ASP A 506 2.75 -26.23 26.51
CA ASP A 506 2.99 -27.18 25.43
C ASP A 506 4.34 -27.93 25.65
N GLN A 507 4.24 -29.08 26.27
CA GLN A 507 5.11 -30.19 25.92
C GLN A 507 4.64 -30.60 24.52
N ASP A 508 5.56 -30.55 23.57
CA ASP A 508 5.44 -31.12 22.22
C ASP A 508 4.33 -30.62 21.32
N VAL A 509 4.37 -29.36 20.90
CA VAL A 509 3.67 -28.90 19.69
C VAL A 509 4.72 -28.54 18.63
N LEU A 510 4.91 -29.51 17.73
CA LEU A 510 5.42 -29.45 16.37
C LEU A 510 6.87 -28.93 16.16
N GLU A 511 7.77 -29.85 15.96
CA GLU A 511 8.81 -29.72 14.93
C GLU A 511 8.08 -29.59 13.58
N LEU A 512 7.89 -28.34 13.11
CA LEU A 512 7.39 -28.01 11.77
C LEU A 512 8.49 -28.16 10.73
#